data_eef699e896a2b8ed6c5bb949c75337a5
#
_entry.id   eef699e896a2b8ed6c5bb949c75337a5
#
_cell.length_a   1.000
_cell.length_b   1.000
_cell.length_c   1.000
_cell.angle_alpha   90.00
_cell.angle_beta   90.00
_cell.angle_gamma   90.00
#
_symmetry.space_group_name_H-M   'P 1'
#
loop_
_entity.id
_entity.type
_entity.pdbx_description
1 polymer ?
#
loop_
_entity_poly.entity_id
_entity_poly.type
_entity_poly.pdbx_seq_one_letter_code
_entity_poly.pdbx_strand_id
1 'polypeptide(L)'
;MDGSVITFLLAILIVGVLVFVAILLTGKRGHHFNTDFYQSRFLEIENNLRQDNPATYILAIINGDKLLDKAMIEMSIPGKTMGDRLKRGGGRFSNLNAVWRAHKLRNAIAHETDLEVSYKQASNALVIYKQALKDLGAI
;
A
#
# COMPACT_ATOMS: atom_id res chain seq x y z
N MET A 1 -31.24 -28.51 -36.02
CA MET A 1 -30.68 -28.44 -34.63
C MET A 1 -31.82 -28.78 -33.71
N ASP A 2 -31.67 -29.84 -32.93
CA ASP A 2 -32.74 -30.32 -32.05
C ASP A 2 -32.97 -29.30 -30.91
N GLY A 3 -34.25 -29.07 -30.55
CA GLY A 3 -34.61 -28.09 -29.53
C GLY A 3 -33.89 -28.30 -28.20
N SER A 4 -33.50 -29.55 -27.90
CA SER A 4 -32.70 -29.93 -26.72
C SER A 4 -31.29 -29.35 -26.73
N VAL A 5 -30.63 -29.23 -27.89
CA VAL A 5 -29.30 -28.63 -28.02
C VAL A 5 -29.36 -27.13 -27.78
N ILE A 6 -30.40 -26.47 -28.30
CA ILE A 6 -30.60 -25.03 -28.12
C ILE A 6 -30.84 -24.70 -26.64
N THR A 7 -31.69 -25.48 -25.96
CA THR A 7 -31.97 -25.29 -24.52
C THR A 7 -30.73 -25.55 -23.66
N PHE A 8 -29.88 -26.51 -24.01
CA PHE A 8 -28.63 -26.78 -23.31
C PHE A 8 -27.61 -25.65 -23.48
N LEU A 9 -27.44 -25.13 -24.70
CA LEU A 9 -26.56 -24.01 -24.97
C LEU A 9 -27.01 -22.71 -24.25
N LEU A 10 -28.33 -22.49 -24.19
CA LEU A 10 -28.93 -21.35 -23.48
C LEU A 10 -28.70 -21.45 -21.97
N ALA A 11 -28.81 -22.66 -21.40
CA ALA A 11 -28.50 -22.86 -19.98
C ALA A 11 -27.04 -22.60 -19.65
N ILE A 12 -26.08 -23.04 -20.47
CA ILE A 12 -24.66 -22.77 -20.29
C ILE A 12 -24.36 -21.24 -20.37
N LEU A 13 -24.99 -20.56 -21.32
CA LEU A 13 -24.84 -19.11 -21.46
C LEU A 13 -25.32 -18.35 -20.22
N ILE A 14 -26.49 -18.73 -19.69
CA ILE A 14 -27.07 -18.13 -18.48
C ILE A 14 -26.17 -18.36 -17.28
N VAL A 15 -25.65 -19.57 -17.07
CA VAL A 15 -24.73 -19.88 -15.99
C VAL A 15 -23.44 -19.09 -16.15
N GLY A 16 -22.86 -18.97 -17.34
CA GLY A 16 -21.68 -18.18 -17.63
C GLY A 16 -21.87 -16.70 -17.28
N VAL A 17 -23.03 -16.12 -17.67
CA VAL A 17 -23.35 -14.73 -17.35
C VAL A 17 -23.53 -14.54 -15.84
N LEU A 18 -24.21 -15.45 -15.13
CA LEU A 18 -24.39 -15.37 -13.68
C LEU A 18 -23.05 -15.43 -12.92
N VAL A 19 -22.16 -16.35 -13.34
CA VAL A 19 -20.81 -16.44 -12.75
C VAL A 19 -20.00 -15.17 -13.04
N PHE A 20 -20.06 -14.65 -14.25
CA PHE A 20 -19.38 -13.41 -14.61
C PHE A 20 -19.89 -12.21 -13.80
N VAL A 21 -21.20 -12.06 -13.64
CA VAL A 21 -21.81 -11.03 -12.81
C VAL A 21 -21.43 -11.21 -11.34
N ALA A 22 -21.44 -12.44 -10.82
CA ALA A 22 -20.99 -12.74 -9.47
C ALA A 22 -19.51 -12.32 -9.24
N ILE A 23 -18.62 -12.59 -10.19
CA ILE A 23 -17.22 -12.17 -10.14
C ILE A 23 -17.10 -10.63 -10.14
N LEU A 24 -17.88 -9.94 -10.98
CA LEU A 24 -17.88 -8.48 -11.02
C LEU A 24 -18.38 -7.85 -9.70
N LEU A 25 -19.41 -8.44 -9.09
CA LEU A 25 -19.99 -7.96 -7.84
C LEU A 25 -19.11 -8.28 -6.61
N THR A 26 -18.42 -9.42 -6.62
CA THR A 26 -17.54 -9.85 -5.52
C THR A 26 -16.11 -9.31 -5.65
N GLY A 27 -15.65 -8.98 -6.86
CA GLY A 27 -14.30 -8.47 -7.14
C GLY A 27 -14.01 -7.06 -6.57
N LYS A 28 -15.03 -6.37 -6.03
CA LYS A 28 -14.91 -5.03 -5.41
C LYS A 28 -15.07 -5.04 -3.89
N ARG A 29 -14.74 -6.12 -3.20
CA ARG A 29 -14.55 -6.02 -1.75
C ARG A 29 -13.25 -5.27 -1.50
N GLY A 30 -13.33 -3.92 -1.51
CA GLY A 30 -12.25 -3.08 -1.02
C GLY A 30 -11.88 -3.54 0.39
N HIS A 31 -10.60 -3.75 0.63
CA HIS A 31 -10.11 -4.03 1.97
C HIS A 31 -10.57 -2.89 2.89
N HIS A 32 -11.22 -3.22 4.01
CA HIS A 32 -11.70 -2.23 4.97
C HIS A 32 -10.63 -2.03 6.04
N PHE A 33 -9.85 -0.96 5.91
CA PHE A 33 -8.88 -0.58 6.92
C PHE A 33 -9.54 -0.02 8.19
N ASN A 34 -8.89 -0.19 9.32
CA ASN A 34 -9.14 0.64 10.49
C ASN A 34 -8.45 2.00 10.27
N THR A 35 -9.15 2.91 9.57
CA THR A 35 -8.61 4.22 9.19
C THR A 35 -8.22 5.06 10.40
N ASP A 36 -8.96 4.98 11.51
CA ASP A 36 -8.64 5.71 12.74
C ASP A 36 -7.28 5.27 13.31
N PHE A 37 -6.98 3.96 13.23
CA PHE A 37 -5.67 3.45 13.62
C PHE A 37 -4.55 4.02 12.76
N TYR A 38 -4.70 3.98 11.43
CA TYR A 38 -3.66 4.47 10.52
C TYR A 38 -3.50 5.99 10.60
N GLN A 39 -4.59 6.74 10.69
CA GLN A 39 -4.55 8.20 10.85
C GLN A 39 -3.87 8.62 12.14
N SER A 40 -4.25 8.03 13.28
CA SER A 40 -3.66 8.36 14.57
C SER A 40 -2.18 7.98 14.64
N ARG A 41 -1.79 6.83 14.10
CA ARG A 41 -0.39 6.41 14.04
C ARG A 41 0.45 7.30 13.12
N PHE A 42 -0.08 7.68 11.98
CA PHE A 42 0.63 8.57 11.07
C PHE A 42 0.79 9.97 11.69
N LEU A 43 -0.25 10.49 12.32
CA LEU A 43 -0.21 11.78 13.02
C LEU A 43 0.84 11.76 14.16
N GLU A 44 0.93 10.66 14.91
CA GLU A 44 1.97 10.48 15.93
C GLU A 44 3.38 10.57 15.32
N ILE A 45 3.61 9.93 14.17
CA ILE A 45 4.90 9.99 13.46
C ILE A 45 5.20 11.43 13.01
N GLU A 46 4.22 12.13 12.43
CA GLU A 46 4.37 13.53 12.00
C GLU A 46 4.71 14.45 13.20
N ASN A 47 3.98 14.31 14.31
CA ASN A 47 4.17 15.14 15.51
C ASN A 47 5.51 14.88 16.22
N ASN A 48 6.09 13.69 16.06
CA ASN A 48 7.38 13.35 16.63
C ASN A 48 8.56 13.80 15.76
N LEU A 49 8.34 14.25 14.54
CA LEU A 49 9.39 14.82 13.69
C LEU A 49 9.70 16.24 14.10
N ARG A 50 10.86 16.46 14.72
CA ARG A 50 11.28 17.76 15.27
C ARG A 50 12.48 18.31 14.52
N GLN A 51 12.37 19.54 14.01
CA GLN A 51 13.43 20.19 13.23
C GLN A 51 14.73 20.40 14.03
N ASP A 52 14.64 20.50 15.35
CA ASP A 52 15.76 20.71 16.27
C ASP A 52 16.43 19.42 16.77
N ASN A 53 15.92 18.24 16.33
CA ASN A 53 16.41 16.95 16.82
C ASN A 53 16.64 15.93 15.69
N PRO A 54 17.88 15.77 15.19
CA PRO A 54 18.20 14.86 14.09
C PRO A 54 17.85 13.39 14.34
N ALA A 55 17.84 12.94 15.59
CA ALA A 55 17.45 11.56 15.91
C ALA A 55 16.01 11.24 15.51
N THR A 56 15.14 12.25 15.48
CA THR A 56 13.74 12.09 15.07
C THR A 56 13.58 11.88 13.57
N TYR A 57 14.54 12.29 12.74
CA TYR A 57 14.47 12.13 11.28
C TYR A 57 14.51 10.66 10.88
N ILE A 58 15.46 9.92 11.44
CA ILE A 58 15.63 8.48 11.22
C ILE A 58 14.39 7.73 11.69
N LEU A 59 13.91 8.03 12.90
CA LEU A 59 12.72 7.39 13.47
C LEU A 59 11.47 7.63 12.62
N ALA A 60 11.29 8.85 12.11
CA ALA A 60 10.15 9.19 11.26
C ALA A 60 10.12 8.36 9.98
N ILE A 61 11.28 8.25 9.30
CA ILE A 61 11.40 7.47 8.06
C ILE A 61 11.14 5.98 8.33
N ILE A 62 11.76 5.42 9.37
CA ILE A 62 11.58 4.00 9.72
C ILE A 62 10.12 3.69 10.08
N ASN A 63 9.49 4.53 10.88
CA ASN A 63 8.11 4.31 11.31
C ASN A 63 7.10 4.52 10.19
N GLY A 64 7.33 5.50 9.30
CA GLY A 64 6.51 5.70 8.10
C GLY A 64 6.57 4.50 7.15
N ASP A 65 7.78 3.99 6.89
CA ASP A 65 8.00 2.79 6.06
C ASP A 65 7.29 1.55 6.65
N LYS A 66 7.45 1.32 7.96
CA LYS A 66 6.79 0.21 8.66
C LYS A 66 5.27 0.31 8.61
N LEU A 67 4.72 1.52 8.76
CA LEU A 67 3.27 1.72 8.72
C LEU A 67 2.71 1.43 7.32
N LEU A 68 3.41 1.87 6.27
CA LEU A 68 3.04 1.56 4.89
C LEU A 68 3.15 0.06 4.60
N ASP A 69 4.23 -0.60 5.05
CA ASP A 69 4.39 -2.04 4.88
C ASP A 69 3.30 -2.83 5.59
N LYS A 70 2.91 -2.42 6.80
CA LYS A 70 1.78 -3.00 7.53
C LYS A 70 0.49 -2.90 6.71
N ALA A 71 0.20 -1.75 6.09
CA ALA A 71 -0.98 -1.57 5.26
C ALA A 71 -0.97 -2.50 4.04
N MET A 72 0.18 -2.65 3.38
CA MET A 72 0.32 -3.58 2.25
C MET A 72 0.13 -5.05 2.65
N ILE A 73 0.64 -5.45 3.82
CA ILE A 73 0.43 -6.79 4.37
C ILE A 73 -1.06 -7.02 4.66
N GLU A 74 -1.70 -6.07 5.29
CA GLU A 74 -3.13 -6.13 5.64
C GLU A 74 -4.00 -6.25 4.38
N MET A 75 -3.61 -5.60 3.28
CA MET A 75 -4.23 -5.78 1.95
C MET A 75 -3.90 -7.12 1.28
N SER A 76 -3.16 -7.99 1.94
CA SER A 76 -2.72 -9.28 1.36
C SER A 76 -1.90 -9.13 0.07
N ILE A 77 -1.15 -8.03 -0.07
CA ILE A 77 -0.21 -7.88 -1.19
C ILE A 77 0.93 -8.90 -1.00
N PRO A 78 1.13 -9.83 -1.95
CA PRO A 78 2.09 -10.91 -1.75
C PRO A 78 3.53 -10.41 -1.81
N GLY A 79 4.38 -10.94 -0.91
CA GLY A 79 5.82 -10.63 -0.85
C GLY A 79 6.41 -10.98 0.51
N LYS A 80 7.66 -11.40 0.53
CA LYS A 80 8.41 -11.66 1.78
C LYS A 80 8.93 -10.37 2.39
N THR A 81 9.27 -9.39 1.55
CA THR A 81 9.80 -8.09 1.95
C THR A 81 8.88 -6.97 1.46
N MET A 82 9.05 -5.77 2.02
CA MET A 82 8.35 -4.59 1.50
C MET A 82 8.68 -4.33 0.02
N GLY A 83 9.94 -4.51 -0.38
CA GLY A 83 10.34 -4.38 -1.78
C GLY A 83 9.60 -5.35 -2.70
N ASP A 84 9.38 -6.61 -2.27
CA ASP A 84 8.58 -7.57 -3.05
C ASP A 84 7.12 -7.12 -3.16
N ARG A 85 6.55 -6.59 -2.07
CA ARG A 85 5.18 -6.06 -2.07
C ARG A 85 5.05 -4.82 -2.95
N LEU A 86 6.02 -3.91 -2.94
CA LEU A 86 6.04 -2.75 -3.83
C LEU A 86 6.08 -3.16 -5.30
N LYS A 87 6.86 -4.18 -5.67
CA LYS A 87 6.89 -4.71 -7.04
C LYS A 87 5.53 -5.25 -7.47
N ARG A 88 4.84 -5.99 -6.61
CA ARG A 88 3.57 -6.66 -6.92
C ARG A 88 2.36 -5.74 -6.77
N GLY A 89 2.40 -4.83 -5.81
CA GLY A 89 1.33 -3.89 -5.51
C GLY A 89 1.47 -2.53 -6.18
N GLY A 90 2.50 -2.32 -7.00
CA GLY A 90 2.90 -1.00 -7.52
C GLY A 90 1.81 -0.24 -8.27
N GLY A 91 0.90 -0.93 -8.96
CA GLY A 91 -0.23 -0.30 -9.65
C GLY A 91 -1.26 0.39 -8.75
N ARG A 92 -1.13 0.26 -7.42
CA ARG A 92 -2.01 0.92 -6.44
C ARG A 92 -1.52 2.32 -6.07
N PHE A 93 -0.26 2.63 -6.34
CA PHE A 93 0.35 3.90 -5.93
C PHE A 93 0.33 4.93 -7.06
N SER A 94 -0.11 6.13 -6.77
CA SER A 94 -0.11 7.27 -7.70
C SER A 94 1.30 7.66 -8.12
N ASN A 95 2.30 7.47 -7.24
CA ASN A 95 3.72 7.71 -7.53
C ASN A 95 4.62 6.61 -6.94
N LEU A 96 4.62 5.45 -7.58
CA LEU A 96 5.44 4.30 -7.15
C LEU A 96 6.93 4.63 -7.05
N ASN A 97 7.47 5.45 -7.97
CA ASN A 97 8.88 5.82 -7.95
C ASN A 97 9.24 6.65 -6.70
N ALA A 98 8.34 7.51 -6.24
CA ALA A 98 8.54 8.23 -4.99
C ALA A 98 8.57 7.28 -3.79
N VAL A 99 7.64 6.31 -3.73
CA VAL A 99 7.60 5.29 -2.66
C VAL A 99 8.89 4.47 -2.65
N TRP A 100 9.40 4.08 -3.83
CA TRP A 100 10.69 3.40 -3.93
C TRP A 100 11.86 4.24 -3.43
N ARG A 101 11.89 5.54 -3.71
CA ARG A 101 12.95 6.43 -3.19
C ARG A 101 12.92 6.50 -1.67
N ALA A 102 11.73 6.66 -1.07
CA ALA A 102 11.57 6.70 0.38
C ALA A 102 11.98 5.36 1.04
N HIS A 103 11.57 4.23 0.46
CA HIS A 103 11.96 2.90 0.93
C HIS A 103 13.47 2.65 0.80
N LYS A 104 14.11 3.08 -0.28
CA LYS A 104 15.57 3.00 -0.45
C LYS A 104 16.31 3.85 0.58
N LEU A 105 15.82 5.05 0.89
CA LEU A 105 16.40 5.89 1.95
C LEU A 105 16.32 5.16 3.31
N ARG A 106 15.18 4.55 3.63
CA ARG A 106 15.04 3.72 4.84
C ARG A 106 16.03 2.55 4.86
N ASN A 107 16.26 1.90 3.73
CA ASN A 107 17.23 0.80 3.65
C ASN A 107 18.68 1.29 3.80
N ALA A 108 19.02 2.45 3.22
CA ALA A 108 20.32 3.08 3.43
C ALA A 108 20.55 3.38 4.93
N ILE A 109 19.57 3.92 5.63
CA ILE A 109 19.61 4.14 7.09
C ILE A 109 19.92 2.83 7.85
N ALA A 110 19.40 1.70 7.41
CA ALA A 110 19.59 0.42 8.08
C ALA A 110 20.98 -0.22 7.82
N HIS A 111 21.65 0.15 6.74
CA HIS A 111 22.86 -0.51 6.27
C HIS A 111 24.12 0.37 6.25
N GLU A 112 23.95 1.69 6.26
CA GLU A 112 25.05 2.66 6.21
C GLU A 112 25.22 3.32 7.58
N THR A 113 26.41 3.16 8.18
CA THR A 113 26.71 3.66 9.53
C THR A 113 26.87 5.17 9.62
N ASP A 114 27.29 5.82 8.51
CA ASP A 114 27.64 7.24 8.47
C ASP A 114 26.63 8.08 7.64
N LEU A 115 25.43 7.53 7.40
CA LEU A 115 24.42 8.25 6.64
C LEU A 115 23.81 9.38 7.46
N GLU A 116 24.05 10.62 7.02
CA GLU A 116 23.38 11.79 7.57
C GLU A 116 22.06 12.03 6.85
N VAL A 117 20.99 12.15 7.61
CA VAL A 117 19.64 12.44 7.11
C VAL A 117 19.26 13.86 7.52
N SER A 118 18.81 14.67 6.58
CA SER A 118 18.31 16.01 6.85
C SER A 118 16.82 16.01 7.22
N TYR A 119 16.37 17.05 7.91
CA TYR A 119 14.95 17.30 8.18
C TYR A 119 14.11 17.26 6.89
N LYS A 120 14.62 17.91 5.82
CA LYS A 120 13.94 17.95 4.52
C LYS A 120 13.74 16.57 3.92
N GLN A 121 14.73 15.68 4.03
CA GLN A 121 14.60 14.29 3.55
C GLN A 121 13.56 13.52 4.37
N ALA A 122 13.57 13.66 5.68
CA ALA A 122 12.58 13.02 6.55
C ALA A 122 11.16 13.53 6.28
N SER A 123 10.99 14.85 6.21
CA SER A 123 9.69 15.47 5.90
C SER A 123 9.16 15.02 4.53
N ASN A 124 10.01 15.00 3.49
CA ASN A 124 9.63 14.53 2.16
C ASN A 124 9.24 13.04 2.17
N ALA A 125 9.96 12.21 2.92
CA ALA A 125 9.61 10.79 3.04
C ALA A 125 8.23 10.60 3.70
N LEU A 126 7.90 11.39 4.74
CA LEU A 126 6.57 11.35 5.35
C LEU A 126 5.46 11.78 4.39
N VAL A 127 5.68 12.82 3.57
CA VAL A 127 4.72 13.22 2.53
C VAL A 127 4.45 12.07 1.56
N ILE A 128 5.51 11.37 1.14
CA ILE A 128 5.40 10.21 0.24
C ILE A 128 4.63 9.08 0.90
N TYR A 129 4.96 8.71 2.14
CA TYR A 129 4.27 7.64 2.86
C TYR A 129 2.80 7.98 3.12
N LYS A 130 2.50 9.25 3.44
CA LYS A 130 1.12 9.73 3.60
C LYS A 130 0.30 9.53 2.32
N GLN A 131 0.86 9.96 1.19
CA GLN A 131 0.19 9.78 -0.09
C GLN A 131 0.01 8.29 -0.42
N ALA A 132 1.03 7.47 -0.18
CA ALA A 132 0.94 6.03 -0.41
C ALA A 132 -0.15 5.36 0.46
N LEU A 133 -0.28 5.75 1.73
CA LEU A 133 -1.35 5.26 2.61
C LEU A 133 -2.74 5.71 2.13
N LYS A 134 -2.87 6.94 1.59
CA LYS A 134 -4.11 7.40 0.94
C LYS A 134 -4.43 6.59 -0.31
N ASP A 135 -3.44 6.31 -1.14
CA ASP A 135 -3.62 5.52 -2.36
C ASP A 135 -4.12 4.10 -2.05
N LEU A 136 -3.73 3.54 -0.90
CA LEU A 136 -4.24 2.26 -0.41
C LEU A 136 -5.62 2.37 0.27
N GLY A 137 -6.07 3.58 0.61
CA GLY A 137 -7.30 3.82 1.38
C GLY A 137 -7.15 3.56 2.88
N ALA A 138 -5.92 3.58 3.41
CA ALA A 138 -5.65 3.36 4.83
C ALA A 138 -5.88 4.63 5.67
N ILE A 139 -5.72 5.80 5.07
CA ILE A 139 -5.97 7.12 5.70
C ILE A 139 -6.73 8.04 4.77
#